data_e511b68d6c65c4d5756d7c1bd6f9f192
#
_entry.id   e511b68d6c65c4d5756d7c1bd6f9f192
#
_cell.length_a   1.000
_cell.length_b   1.000
_cell.length_c   1.000
_cell.angle_alpha   90.00
_cell.angle_beta   90.00
_cell.angle_gamma   90.00
#
_symmetry.space_group_name_H-M   'P 1'
#
loop_
_entity.id
_entity.type
_entity.pdbx_description
1 polymer ?
#
loop_
_entity_poly.entity_id
_entity_poly.type
_entity_poly.pdbx_seq_one_letter_code
_entity_poly.pdbx_strand_id
1 'polypeptide(L)'
;MDSGRQNKVPITRLSKFFDDEDFGLEIDFGREYVEGDLNMTVVLYSINIEKTDTDDVYKEVKSQDMRFFPPVELKVNLEIDASENSTYGPGGRLRYRDYGDMTFNIYDKQLKEKGTDIKYGDFIGYMVDEDTMKFWVVVDDGKIFSDNEHTIFGYKGATRTVKCTVADKNEFEGI
;
A
#
# COMPACT_ATOMS: atom_id res chain seq x y z
N MET A 1 35.23 -12.77 -3.57
CA MET A 1 35.29 -12.03 -2.29
C MET A 1 34.09 -11.13 -2.22
N ASP A 2 33.07 -11.65 -1.60
CA ASP A 2 31.78 -10.99 -1.51
C ASP A 2 31.81 -10.01 -0.33
N SER A 3 31.99 -8.74 -0.62
CA SER A 3 31.87 -7.69 0.38
C SER A 3 30.38 -7.43 0.59
N GLY A 4 29.72 -8.33 1.27
CA GLY A 4 28.40 -8.08 1.80
C GLY A 4 28.43 -6.83 2.67
N ARG A 5 28.22 -5.67 2.06
CA ARG A 5 27.85 -4.47 2.77
C ARG A 5 26.52 -4.73 3.45
N GLN A 6 26.61 -5.27 4.64
CA GLN A 6 25.51 -5.15 5.56
C GLN A 6 25.30 -3.67 5.78
N ASN A 7 24.26 -3.11 5.16
CA ASN A 7 23.75 -1.78 5.47
C ASN A 7 23.11 -1.80 6.87
N LYS A 8 23.91 -2.17 7.86
CA LYS A 8 23.56 -1.85 9.25
C LYS A 8 24.00 -0.43 9.46
N VAL A 9 23.04 0.47 9.47
CA VAL A 9 23.26 1.78 10.09
C VAL A 9 23.77 1.47 11.49
N PRO A 10 24.97 1.95 11.88
CA PRO A 10 25.43 1.78 13.24
C PRO A 10 24.47 2.54 14.15
N ILE A 11 23.52 1.83 14.71
CA ILE A 11 22.58 2.38 15.69
C ILE A 11 23.39 2.61 16.95
N THR A 12 23.84 3.84 17.12
CA THR A 12 24.67 4.22 18.27
C THR A 12 23.85 4.50 19.52
N ARG A 13 22.52 4.42 19.45
CA ARG A 13 21.63 4.65 20.61
C ARG A 13 20.39 3.78 20.57
N LEU A 14 20.56 2.57 21.00
CA LEU A 14 19.44 1.84 21.59
C LEU A 14 19.15 2.47 22.94
N SER A 15 17.89 2.63 23.28
CA SER A 15 17.51 2.98 24.65
C SER A 15 18.09 1.90 25.59
N LYS A 16 18.67 2.30 26.70
CA LYS A 16 19.21 1.37 27.70
C LYS A 16 18.13 0.39 28.23
N PHE A 17 16.88 0.73 28.05
CA PHE A 17 15.71 0.03 28.58
C PHE A 17 14.76 -0.47 27.48
N PHE A 18 15.18 -0.47 26.22
CA PHE A 18 14.39 -0.92 25.08
C PHE A 18 15.27 -1.79 24.19
N ASP A 19 14.98 -3.06 24.12
CA ASP A 19 15.71 -4.05 23.38
C ASP A 19 14.92 -4.66 22.20
N ASP A 20 15.47 -5.66 21.53
CA ASP A 20 14.85 -6.31 20.38
C ASP A 20 13.53 -7.02 20.75
N GLU A 21 13.41 -7.51 21.98
CA GLU A 21 12.21 -8.20 22.47
C GLU A 21 11.10 -7.17 22.70
N ASP A 22 11.42 -6.03 23.31
CA ASP A 22 10.49 -4.93 23.54
C ASP A 22 9.97 -4.36 22.19
N PHE A 23 10.86 -4.18 21.22
CA PHE A 23 10.47 -3.75 19.88
C PHE A 23 9.55 -4.77 19.18
N GLY A 24 9.87 -6.06 19.30
CA GLY A 24 9.04 -7.14 18.78
C GLY A 24 7.65 -7.14 19.40
N LEU A 25 7.57 -6.95 20.72
CA LEU A 25 6.32 -6.89 21.48
C LEU A 25 5.45 -5.70 21.06
N GLU A 26 6.04 -4.52 20.88
CA GLU A 26 5.32 -3.31 20.42
C GLU A 26 4.71 -3.52 19.02
N ILE A 27 5.46 -4.14 18.11
CA ILE A 27 4.95 -4.48 16.78
C ILE A 27 3.80 -5.47 16.87
N ASP A 28 3.93 -6.51 17.68
CA ASP A 28 2.91 -7.55 17.81
C ASP A 28 1.63 -6.98 18.44
N PHE A 29 1.70 -6.09 19.41
CA PHE A 29 0.53 -5.36 19.94
C PHE A 29 -0.12 -4.46 18.89
N GLY A 30 0.69 -3.69 18.15
CA GLY A 30 0.16 -2.84 17.10
C GLY A 30 -0.51 -3.63 15.99
N ARG A 31 0.03 -4.80 15.64
CA ARG A 31 -0.59 -5.72 14.69
C ARG A 31 -1.90 -6.29 15.21
N GLU A 32 -1.94 -6.75 16.46
CA GLU A 32 -3.16 -7.27 17.07
C GLU A 32 -4.27 -6.22 17.03
N TYR A 33 -3.95 -4.97 17.32
CA TYR A 33 -4.90 -3.86 17.21
C TYR A 33 -5.40 -3.66 15.76
N VAL A 34 -4.51 -3.62 14.76
CA VAL A 34 -4.90 -3.38 13.36
C VAL A 34 -5.58 -4.60 12.74
N GLU A 35 -5.04 -5.79 12.96
CA GLU A 35 -5.49 -7.02 12.31
C GLU A 35 -6.68 -7.65 13.03
N GLY A 36 -6.77 -7.48 14.36
CA GLY A 36 -7.82 -8.03 15.22
C GLY A 36 -8.94 -7.05 15.54
N ASP A 37 -8.61 -5.93 16.17
CA ASP A 37 -9.61 -5.00 16.71
C ASP A 37 -10.22 -4.12 15.62
N LEU A 38 -9.41 -3.45 14.79
CA LEU A 38 -9.91 -2.63 13.68
C LEU A 38 -10.48 -3.50 12.56
N ASN A 39 -9.77 -4.58 12.24
CA ASN A 39 -10.19 -5.59 11.27
C ASN A 39 -10.65 -5.03 9.90
N MET A 40 -10.14 -3.87 9.50
CA MET A 40 -10.42 -3.29 8.20
C MET A 40 -9.69 -4.09 7.12
N THR A 41 -10.43 -4.55 6.12
CA THR A 41 -9.90 -5.42 5.07
C THR A 41 -9.93 -4.72 3.74
N VAL A 42 -8.79 -4.70 3.06
CA VAL A 42 -8.67 -4.30 1.65
C VAL A 42 -8.19 -5.49 0.82
N VAL A 43 -8.48 -5.47 -0.46
CA VAL A 43 -8.04 -6.51 -1.40
C VAL A 43 -7.01 -5.91 -2.35
N LEU A 44 -5.80 -6.47 -2.34
CA LEU A 44 -4.72 -6.09 -3.23
C LEU A 44 -4.81 -6.87 -4.54
N TYR A 45 -4.83 -6.16 -5.66
CA TYR A 45 -4.72 -6.68 -7.01
C TYR A 45 -3.39 -6.23 -7.61
N SER A 46 -2.38 -7.07 -7.51
CA SER A 46 -1.04 -6.77 -8.04
C SER A 46 -0.95 -7.11 -9.51
N ILE A 47 -0.41 -6.20 -10.30
CA ILE A 47 -0.24 -6.37 -11.75
C ILE A 47 0.89 -7.36 -12.02
N ASN A 48 0.60 -8.37 -12.85
CA ASN A 48 1.60 -9.29 -13.36
C ASN A 48 2.20 -8.76 -14.66
N ILE A 49 3.29 -8.01 -14.53
CA ILE A 49 3.97 -7.36 -15.66
C ILE A 49 4.44 -8.37 -16.71
N GLU A 50 4.86 -9.58 -16.31
CA GLU A 50 5.38 -10.61 -17.23
C GLU A 50 4.29 -11.20 -18.13
N LYS A 51 3.04 -11.20 -17.68
CA LYS A 51 1.88 -11.74 -18.42
C LYS A 51 1.01 -10.67 -19.05
N THR A 52 1.28 -9.41 -18.75
CA THR A 52 0.55 -8.27 -19.28
C THR A 52 1.10 -7.92 -20.66
N ASP A 53 0.22 -7.85 -21.65
CA ASP A 53 0.62 -7.51 -23.02
C ASP A 53 0.81 -6.00 -23.12
N THR A 54 2.01 -5.55 -23.47
CA THR A 54 2.36 -4.14 -23.62
C THR A 54 2.55 -3.80 -25.08
N ASP A 55 2.05 -2.64 -25.49
CA ASP A 55 2.34 -2.10 -26.83
C ASP A 55 3.85 -1.84 -26.97
N ASP A 56 4.47 -2.45 -27.97
CA ASP A 56 5.93 -2.36 -28.20
C ASP A 56 6.41 -0.94 -28.50
N VAL A 57 5.53 -0.06 -29.00
CA VAL A 57 5.86 1.31 -29.42
C VAL A 57 5.71 2.31 -28.30
N TYR A 58 4.58 2.24 -27.59
CA TYR A 58 4.23 3.22 -26.54
C TYR A 58 4.47 2.71 -25.12
N LYS A 59 4.72 1.41 -24.96
CA LYS A 59 4.85 0.73 -23.66
C LYS A 59 3.67 1.00 -22.70
N GLU A 60 2.53 1.30 -23.29
CA GLU A 60 1.27 1.46 -22.58
C GLU A 60 0.51 0.14 -22.57
N VAL A 61 -0.16 -0.11 -21.46
CA VAL A 61 -1.02 -1.27 -21.27
C VAL A 61 -2.47 -0.81 -21.41
N LYS A 62 -3.23 -1.48 -22.26
CA LYS A 62 -4.68 -1.28 -22.25
C LYS A 62 -5.28 -1.98 -21.05
N SER A 63 -6.22 -1.35 -20.36
CA SER A 63 -6.87 -1.91 -19.16
C SER A 63 -7.44 -3.32 -19.37
N GLN A 64 -7.86 -3.66 -20.58
CA GLN A 64 -8.39 -4.97 -20.94
C GLN A 64 -7.30 -6.06 -21.04
N ASP A 65 -6.04 -5.68 -21.23
CA ASP A 65 -4.90 -6.58 -21.42
C ASP A 65 -4.09 -6.77 -20.14
N MET A 66 -4.47 -6.07 -19.06
CA MET A 66 -3.83 -6.23 -17.75
C MET A 66 -4.09 -7.63 -17.19
N ARG A 67 -3.04 -8.26 -16.71
CA ARG A 67 -3.12 -9.54 -15.97
C ARG A 67 -2.67 -9.32 -14.55
N PHE A 68 -3.39 -9.95 -13.64
CA PHE A 68 -3.17 -9.80 -12.20
C PHE A 68 -2.70 -11.11 -11.59
N PHE A 69 -1.97 -10.99 -10.50
CA PHE A 69 -1.79 -12.11 -9.58
C PHE A 69 -3.11 -12.40 -8.85
N PRO A 70 -3.27 -13.58 -8.23
CA PRO A 70 -4.42 -13.84 -7.37
C PRO A 70 -4.58 -12.73 -6.33
N PRO A 71 -5.80 -12.21 -6.13
CA PRO A 71 -6.04 -11.14 -5.17
C PRO A 71 -5.70 -11.58 -3.75
N VAL A 72 -5.13 -10.65 -2.97
CA VAL A 72 -4.70 -10.91 -1.60
C VAL A 72 -5.42 -9.97 -0.64
N GLU A 73 -6.10 -10.53 0.35
CA GLU A 73 -6.71 -9.75 1.43
C GLU A 73 -5.64 -9.24 2.40
N LEU A 74 -5.70 -7.96 2.74
CA LEU A 74 -4.80 -7.30 3.67
C LEU A 74 -5.61 -6.63 4.78
N LYS A 75 -5.12 -6.75 6.01
CA LYS A 75 -5.66 -6.03 7.17
C LYS A 75 -4.89 -4.74 7.36
N VAL A 76 -5.60 -3.64 7.38
CA VAL A 76 -5.00 -2.31 7.36
C VAL A 76 -5.73 -1.35 8.31
N ASN A 77 -5.05 -0.28 8.68
CA ASN A 77 -5.70 0.89 9.25
C ASN A 77 -5.82 1.92 8.13
N LEU A 78 -7.05 2.15 7.63
CA LEU A 78 -7.31 3.00 6.47
C LEU A 78 -8.12 4.24 6.84
N GLU A 79 -7.88 5.28 6.04
CA GLU A 79 -8.64 6.52 6.03
C GLU A 79 -8.96 6.88 4.58
N ILE A 80 -10.21 7.25 4.33
CA ILE A 80 -10.67 7.72 3.02
C ILE A 80 -11.05 9.18 3.18
N ASP A 81 -10.41 10.04 2.40
CA ASP A 81 -10.71 11.47 2.39
C ASP A 81 -12.14 11.72 1.92
N ALA A 82 -12.74 12.80 2.41
CA ALA A 82 -14.04 13.23 1.91
C ALA A 82 -13.93 13.57 0.41
N SER A 83 -14.98 13.24 -0.34
CA SER A 83 -15.04 13.56 -1.76
C SER A 83 -14.89 15.06 -1.97
N GLU A 84 -13.84 15.49 -2.65
CA GLU A 84 -13.71 16.87 -3.09
C GLU A 84 -14.50 17.05 -4.40
N ASN A 85 -15.58 17.81 -4.36
CA ASN A 85 -16.28 18.27 -5.56
C ASN A 85 -15.41 19.33 -6.25
N SER A 86 -14.43 18.92 -7.04
CA SER A 86 -13.68 19.86 -7.86
C SER A 86 -14.54 20.30 -9.03
N THR A 87 -14.99 21.55 -8.98
CA THR A 87 -15.87 22.16 -9.99
C THR A 87 -15.18 22.35 -11.34
N TYR A 88 -13.86 22.27 -11.42
CA TYR A 88 -13.09 22.53 -12.64
C TYR A 88 -11.88 21.58 -12.74
N GLY A 89 -12.01 20.54 -13.57
CA GLY A 89 -10.87 19.78 -14.05
C GLY A 89 -10.21 20.45 -15.26
N PRO A 90 -9.00 20.01 -15.66
CA PRO A 90 -8.40 20.44 -16.93
C PRO A 90 -9.36 20.15 -18.08
N GLY A 91 -9.85 21.18 -18.76
CA GLY A 91 -10.86 21.08 -19.82
C GLY A 91 -12.26 21.49 -19.43
N GLY A 92 -12.49 22.09 -18.24
CA GLY A 92 -13.77 22.68 -17.83
C GLY A 92 -14.91 21.70 -17.58
N ARG A 93 -14.61 20.40 -17.43
CA ARG A 93 -15.60 19.36 -17.12
C ARG A 93 -15.74 19.20 -15.62
N LEU A 94 -16.97 19.18 -15.13
CA LEU A 94 -17.32 18.77 -13.77
C LEU A 94 -16.91 17.30 -13.59
N ARG A 95 -15.94 17.05 -12.70
CA ARG A 95 -15.62 15.70 -12.24
C ARG A 95 -16.26 15.52 -10.88
N TYR A 96 -17.27 14.68 -10.82
CA TYR A 96 -17.80 14.17 -9.57
C TYR A 96 -16.93 12.97 -9.17
N ARG A 97 -16.21 13.10 -8.08
CA ARG A 97 -15.60 11.95 -7.40
C ARG A 97 -16.51 11.58 -6.24
N ASP A 98 -17.07 10.39 -6.30
CA ASP A 98 -17.96 9.90 -5.24
C ASP A 98 -17.18 9.65 -3.92
N TYR A 99 -15.87 9.42 -4.01
CA TYR A 99 -14.96 9.15 -2.89
C TYR A 99 -13.65 9.91 -3.10
N GLY A 100 -12.99 10.25 -1.97
CA GLY A 100 -11.67 10.87 -1.96
C GLY A 100 -10.54 9.84 -2.10
N ASP A 101 -9.33 10.34 -1.98
CA ASP A 101 -8.14 9.50 -1.98
C ASP A 101 -8.10 8.64 -0.70
N MET A 102 -7.46 7.49 -0.77
CA MET A 102 -7.32 6.55 0.33
C MET A 102 -5.88 6.56 0.83
N THR A 103 -5.72 6.63 2.13
CA THR A 103 -4.43 6.42 2.79
C THR A 103 -4.58 5.29 3.80
N PHE A 104 -3.64 4.35 3.82
CA PHE A 104 -3.66 3.29 4.82
C PHE A 104 -2.27 2.93 5.33
N ASN A 105 -2.23 2.46 6.57
CA ASN A 105 -1.04 1.95 7.21
C ASN A 105 -1.10 0.43 7.27
N ILE A 106 0.01 -0.22 6.91
CA ILE A 106 0.15 -1.67 6.91
C ILE A 106 1.48 -2.09 7.52
N TYR A 107 1.50 -3.23 8.21
CA TYR A 107 2.72 -3.82 8.74
C TYR A 107 3.43 -4.64 7.66
N ASP A 108 4.73 -4.37 7.46
CA ASP A 108 5.57 -5.10 6.50
C ASP A 108 5.66 -6.60 6.80
N LYS A 109 5.52 -6.98 8.07
CA LYS A 109 5.49 -8.39 8.50
C LYS A 109 4.31 -9.13 7.87
N GLN A 110 3.12 -8.49 7.78
CA GLN A 110 1.94 -9.08 7.13
C GLN A 110 2.17 -9.34 5.65
N LEU A 111 2.79 -8.40 4.93
CA LEU A 111 3.10 -8.56 3.50
C LEU A 111 4.07 -9.70 3.26
N LYS A 112 5.10 -9.82 4.10
CA LYS A 112 6.08 -10.93 4.04
C LYS A 112 5.44 -12.28 4.32
N GLU A 113 4.56 -12.36 5.33
CA GLU A 113 3.84 -13.59 5.67
C GLU A 113 2.92 -14.04 4.54
N LYS A 114 2.31 -13.11 3.82
CA LYS A 114 1.45 -13.40 2.66
C LYS A 114 2.23 -13.57 1.35
N GLY A 115 3.55 -13.37 1.37
CA GLY A 115 4.42 -13.48 0.19
C GLY A 115 4.09 -12.47 -0.90
N THR A 116 3.55 -11.32 -0.53
CA THR A 116 3.15 -10.25 -1.45
C THR A 116 3.84 -8.93 -1.11
N ASP A 117 3.77 -7.99 -2.03
CA ASP A 117 4.26 -6.63 -1.83
C ASP A 117 3.36 -5.65 -2.57
N ILE A 118 3.22 -4.45 -2.04
CA ILE A 118 2.45 -3.38 -2.66
C ILE A 118 3.40 -2.54 -3.51
N LYS A 119 3.01 -2.27 -4.75
CA LYS A 119 3.79 -1.50 -5.71
C LYS A 119 2.98 -0.34 -6.28
N TYR A 120 3.70 0.67 -6.75
CA TYR A 120 3.10 1.74 -7.54
C TYR A 120 2.30 1.14 -8.73
N GLY A 121 1.08 1.61 -8.91
CA GLY A 121 0.19 1.15 -9.98
C GLY A 121 -0.66 -0.08 -9.64
N ASP A 122 -0.44 -0.76 -8.53
CA ASP A 122 -1.34 -1.84 -8.07
C ASP A 122 -2.72 -1.27 -7.71
N PHE A 123 -3.75 -2.11 -7.75
CA PHE A 123 -5.10 -1.71 -7.40
C PHE A 123 -5.49 -2.24 -6.02
N ILE A 124 -6.21 -1.40 -5.29
CA ILE A 124 -6.75 -1.70 -3.96
C ILE A 124 -8.27 -1.67 -4.03
N GLY A 125 -8.91 -2.79 -3.73
CA GLY A 125 -10.36 -2.88 -3.58
C GLY A 125 -10.77 -2.76 -2.12
N TYR A 126 -11.79 -1.95 -1.85
CA TYR A 126 -12.40 -1.83 -0.53
C TYR A 126 -13.93 -1.86 -0.64
N MET A 127 -14.55 -2.64 0.25
CA MET A 127 -16.01 -2.71 0.36
C MET A 127 -16.50 -1.46 1.10
N VAL A 128 -17.14 -0.56 0.37
CA VAL A 128 -17.69 0.69 0.94
C VAL A 128 -19.06 0.42 1.56
N ASP A 129 -19.86 -0.42 0.90
CA ASP A 129 -21.15 -0.90 1.36
C ASP A 129 -21.21 -2.43 1.25
N GLU A 130 -22.29 -3.04 1.76
CA GLU A 130 -22.48 -4.50 1.76
C GLU A 130 -22.33 -5.13 0.36
N ASP A 131 -22.73 -4.40 -0.70
CA ASP A 131 -22.74 -4.90 -2.08
C ASP A 131 -21.81 -4.09 -3.03
N THR A 132 -21.10 -3.07 -2.54
CA THR A 132 -20.35 -2.16 -3.40
C THR A 132 -18.87 -2.16 -3.08
N MET A 133 -18.08 -2.73 -3.98
CA MET A 133 -16.62 -2.60 -3.95
C MET A 133 -16.18 -1.42 -4.81
N LYS A 134 -15.30 -0.61 -4.28
CA LYS A 134 -14.63 0.48 -5.00
C LYS A 134 -13.14 0.21 -5.07
N PHE A 135 -12.50 0.81 -6.08
CA PHE A 135 -11.11 0.57 -6.39
C PHE A 135 -10.30 1.85 -6.37
N TRP A 136 -9.09 1.74 -5.92
CA TRP A 136 -8.07 2.80 -5.88
C TRP A 136 -6.78 2.29 -6.50
N VAL A 137 -6.01 3.20 -7.09
CA VAL A 137 -4.68 2.93 -7.64
C VAL A 137 -3.62 3.40 -6.66
N VAL A 138 -2.63 2.58 -6.39
CA VAL A 138 -1.49 2.94 -5.54
C VAL A 138 -0.62 3.97 -6.24
N VAL A 139 -0.49 5.15 -5.65
CA VAL A 139 0.36 6.25 -6.14
C VAL A 139 1.63 6.44 -5.29
N ASP A 140 1.65 5.88 -4.08
CA ASP A 140 2.83 5.87 -3.21
C ASP A 140 2.78 4.58 -2.38
N ASP A 141 3.75 3.70 -2.58
CA ASP A 141 3.82 2.41 -1.91
C ASP A 141 4.36 2.50 -0.46
N GLY A 142 4.73 3.70 -0.03
CA GLY A 142 5.22 3.97 1.31
C GLY A 142 6.55 3.33 1.66
N LYS A 143 7.29 2.81 0.67
CA LYS A 143 8.61 2.21 0.92
C LYS A 143 9.61 3.26 1.33
N ILE A 144 10.29 2.98 2.43
CA ILE A 144 11.36 3.82 2.95
C ILE A 144 12.67 3.35 2.32
N PHE A 145 13.27 4.21 1.49
CA PHE A 145 14.55 3.92 0.82
C PHE A 145 15.77 4.35 1.64
N SER A 146 15.57 5.23 2.64
CA SER A 146 16.64 5.72 3.50
C SER A 146 16.70 4.92 4.80
N ASP A 147 17.87 4.38 5.13
CA ASP A 147 18.11 3.68 6.39
C ASP A 147 18.11 4.62 7.60
N ASN A 148 18.14 5.93 7.37
CA ASN A 148 18.23 6.95 8.43
C ASN A 148 16.90 7.62 8.77
N GLU A 149 15.86 7.40 7.97
CA GLU A 149 14.55 7.99 8.18
C GLU A 149 13.62 7.00 8.87
N HIS A 150 12.76 7.51 9.72
CA HIS A 150 11.69 6.74 10.37
C HIS A 150 12.15 5.56 11.23
N THR A 151 13.16 5.78 12.06
CA THR A 151 13.55 4.77 13.07
C THR A 151 12.82 5.03 14.39
N ILE A 152 12.37 3.95 15.02
CA ILE A 152 11.83 3.97 16.39
C ILE A 152 12.94 3.46 17.31
N PHE A 153 13.47 4.33 18.17
CA PHE A 153 14.60 4.01 19.05
C PHE A 153 15.80 3.34 18.36
N GLY A 154 15.98 3.64 17.05
CA GLY A 154 17.04 3.06 16.23
C GLY A 154 16.66 1.82 15.43
N TYR A 155 15.45 1.32 15.60
CA TYR A 155 14.91 0.23 14.77
C TYR A 155 14.23 0.77 13.53
N LYS A 156 14.31 0.03 12.42
CA LYS A 156 13.56 0.37 11.20
C LYS A 156 12.06 0.33 11.46
N GLY A 157 11.33 1.26 10.87
CA GLY A 157 9.87 1.24 10.91
C GLY A 157 9.33 -0.10 10.42
N ALA A 158 8.37 -0.63 11.16
CA ALA A 158 7.71 -1.90 10.83
C ALA A 158 6.44 -1.70 10.00
N THR A 159 6.01 -0.45 9.86
CA THR A 159 4.82 -0.05 9.13
C THR A 159 5.19 0.88 8.00
N ARG A 160 4.38 0.86 6.95
CA ARG A 160 4.43 1.85 5.88
C ARG A 160 3.06 2.44 5.62
N THR A 161 3.06 3.68 5.15
CA THR A 161 1.86 4.41 4.78
C THR A 161 1.74 4.40 3.27
N VAL A 162 0.70 3.76 2.77
CA VAL A 162 0.40 3.66 1.34
C VAL A 162 -0.64 4.70 0.98
N LYS A 163 -0.43 5.42 -0.13
CA LYS A 163 -1.38 6.40 -0.64
C LYS A 163 -1.94 5.94 -1.97
N CYS A 164 -3.23 6.08 -2.11
CA CYS A 164 -3.97 5.62 -3.28
C CYS A 164 -4.93 6.71 -3.75
N THR A 165 -5.10 6.84 -5.05
CA THR A 165 -6.11 7.70 -5.67
C THR A 165 -7.24 6.87 -6.24
N VAL A 166 -8.41 7.45 -6.37
CA VAL A 166 -9.60 6.74 -6.90
C VAL A 166 -9.34 6.27 -8.33
N ALA A 167 -9.54 4.99 -8.59
CA ALA A 167 -9.45 4.42 -9.93
C ALA A 167 -10.67 4.88 -10.78
N ASP A 168 -10.41 5.25 -12.03
CA ASP A 168 -11.50 5.49 -12.98
C ASP A 168 -12.16 4.15 -13.36
N LYS A 169 -13.49 4.16 -13.57
CA LYS A 169 -14.25 2.95 -13.95
C LYS A 169 -13.73 2.25 -15.21
N ASN A 170 -13.05 3.00 -16.08
CA ASN A 170 -12.46 2.46 -17.30
C ASN A 170 -11.06 1.85 -17.09
N GLU A 171 -10.46 2.07 -15.92
CA GLU A 171 -9.12 1.55 -15.61
C GLU A 171 -9.22 0.17 -14.98
N PHE A 172 -10.16 -0.02 -14.06
CA PHE A 172 -10.32 -1.28 -13.35
C PHE A 172 -11.73 -1.44 -12.76
N GLU A 173 -12.38 -2.54 -13.07
CA GLU A 173 -13.71 -2.89 -12.53
C GLU A 173 -13.68 -4.12 -11.61
N GLY A 174 -12.50 -4.67 -11.33
CA GLY A 174 -12.31 -5.92 -10.61
C GLY A 174 -12.07 -7.13 -11.55
N ILE A 175 -11.77 -8.25 -10.93
CA ILE A 175 -11.54 -9.54 -11.63
C ILE A 175 -12.75 -10.42 -11.44
#